data_10d9a5bbe555f0b3f7727c04fb3a3461
#
_entry.id   10d9a5bbe555f0b3f7727c04fb3a3461
#
_cell.length_a   1.000
_cell.length_b   1.000
_cell.length_c   1.000
_cell.angle_alpha   90.00
_cell.angle_beta   90.00
_cell.angle_gamma   90.00
#
_symmetry.space_group_name_H-M   'P 1'
#
loop_
_entity.id
_entity.type
_entity.pdbx_description
1 polymer ?
#
loop_
_entity_poly.entity_id
_entity_poly.type
_entity_poly.pdbx_seq_one_letter_code
_entity_poly.pdbx_strand_id
1 'polypeptide(L)'
;MQAINIIHSRFVPLQMENVDTDQIIPARFLKATTRDGFGKNLFRDWRYENDDESNPKAGFVLNDNNFTGSILVAAKNFGCGSSREHAAWAIDDYGFKAVVSSFFADIFKNNALNNGLLPVTVSEDFLQKIFQQ
;
A
#
# COMPACT_ATOMS: atom_id res chain seq x y z
N MET A 1 10.18 12.29 12.53
CA MET A 1 8.84 11.98 11.99
C MET A 1 7.86 13.07 12.39
N GLN A 2 7.10 13.53 11.45
CA GLN A 2 6.12 14.57 11.69
C GLN A 2 4.87 13.97 12.36
N ALA A 3 4.34 14.66 13.35
CA ALA A 3 3.10 14.22 13.98
C ALA A 3 1.93 14.39 13.01
N ILE A 4 1.07 13.37 12.95
CA ILE A 4 -0.12 13.39 12.09
C ILE A 4 -1.33 13.39 13.01
N ASN A 5 -2.08 14.48 13.01
CA ASN A 5 -3.28 14.60 13.82
C ASN A 5 -4.55 14.21 13.08
N ILE A 6 -4.66 14.65 11.81
CA ILE A 6 -5.84 14.41 10.98
C ILE A 6 -5.37 14.17 9.55
N ILE A 7 -5.93 13.14 8.91
CA ILE A 7 -5.76 12.89 7.49
C ILE A 7 -7.13 12.99 6.83
N HIS A 8 -7.28 13.97 5.93
CA HIS A 8 -8.46 14.11 5.09
C HIS A 8 -8.07 13.85 3.65
N SER A 9 -8.62 12.82 3.05
CA SER A 9 -8.27 12.47 1.68
C SER A 9 -9.32 11.55 1.09
N ARG A 10 -9.33 11.48 -0.23
CA ARG A 10 -9.95 10.37 -0.94
C ARG A 10 -9.14 9.10 -0.67
N PHE A 11 -9.72 7.97 -0.95
CA PHE A 11 -9.05 6.69 -0.74
C PHE A 11 -8.99 5.89 -2.05
N VAL A 12 -8.01 4.99 -2.11
CA VAL A 12 -7.85 4.05 -3.21
C VAL A 12 -8.25 2.66 -2.70
N PRO A 13 -9.32 2.06 -3.25
CA PRO A 13 -9.81 0.76 -2.76
C PRO A 13 -9.08 -0.40 -3.44
N LEU A 14 -8.21 -1.05 -2.71
CA LEU A 14 -7.55 -2.29 -3.15
C LEU A 14 -8.30 -3.46 -2.55
N GLN A 15 -9.31 -3.98 -3.25
CA GLN A 15 -10.21 -5.01 -2.74
C GLN A 15 -9.60 -6.41 -2.88
N MET A 16 -8.43 -6.61 -2.28
CA MET A 16 -7.71 -7.87 -2.31
C MET A 16 -7.31 -8.26 -0.90
N GLU A 17 -7.56 -9.54 -0.55
CA GLU A 17 -7.13 -10.11 0.72
C GLU A 17 -5.72 -10.70 0.59
N ASN A 18 -5.06 -10.85 1.73
CA ASN A 18 -3.76 -11.53 1.82
C ASN A 18 -2.70 -10.92 0.90
N VAL A 19 -2.69 -9.60 0.79
CA VAL A 19 -1.65 -8.91 0.04
C VAL A 19 -0.34 -9.06 0.79
N ASP A 20 0.60 -9.82 0.22
CA ASP A 20 1.87 -10.08 0.88
C ASP A 20 2.94 -9.06 0.47
N THR A 21 4.05 -9.06 1.23
CA THR A 21 5.10 -8.08 1.03
C THR A 21 5.81 -8.22 -0.31
N ASP A 22 5.82 -9.43 -0.91
CA ASP A 22 6.41 -9.63 -2.24
C ASP A 22 5.54 -9.02 -3.34
N GLN A 23 4.24 -8.95 -3.13
CA GLN A 23 3.32 -8.26 -4.03
C GLN A 23 3.41 -6.75 -3.88
N ILE A 24 3.58 -6.28 -2.64
CA ILE A 24 3.75 -4.84 -2.38
C ILE A 24 5.04 -4.35 -3.02
N ILE A 25 6.13 -5.09 -2.82
CA ILE A 25 7.45 -4.75 -3.36
C ILE A 25 8.18 -6.03 -3.80
N PRO A 26 8.34 -6.25 -5.10
CA PRO A 26 9.04 -7.44 -5.59
C PRO A 26 10.48 -7.55 -5.07
N ALA A 27 10.92 -8.78 -4.84
CA ALA A 27 12.23 -9.06 -4.24
C ALA A 27 13.39 -8.43 -5.00
N ARG A 28 13.27 -8.25 -6.32
CA ARG A 28 14.33 -7.67 -7.15
C ARG A 28 14.68 -6.23 -6.77
N PHE A 29 13.83 -5.56 -6.01
CA PHE A 29 14.06 -4.17 -5.57
C PHE A 29 14.65 -4.08 -4.15
N LEU A 30 14.88 -5.21 -3.47
CA LEU A 30 15.31 -5.20 -2.07
C LEU A 30 16.78 -4.84 -1.87
N LYS A 31 17.56 -4.71 -2.93
CA LYS A 31 18.96 -4.27 -2.85
C LYS A 31 19.08 -2.76 -2.62
N ALA A 32 18.00 -2.02 -2.80
CA ALA A 32 18.00 -0.57 -2.60
C ALA A 32 18.34 -0.22 -1.16
N THR A 33 19.18 0.78 -0.97
CA THR A 33 19.58 1.27 0.34
C THR A 33 18.97 2.62 0.69
N THR A 34 18.33 3.28 -0.28
CA THR A 34 17.64 4.55 -0.08
C THR A 34 16.18 4.40 -0.43
N ARG A 35 15.34 5.17 0.25
CA ARG A 35 13.89 5.15 0.03
C ARG A 35 13.41 6.18 -1.00
N ASP A 36 14.29 7.08 -1.45
CA ASP A 36 13.92 8.14 -2.37
C ASP A 36 13.47 7.59 -3.72
N GLY A 37 12.31 8.03 -4.18
CA GLY A 37 11.74 7.58 -5.45
C GLY A 37 11.27 6.14 -5.46
N PHE A 38 11.20 5.50 -4.31
CA PHE A 38 10.92 4.06 -4.22
C PHE A 38 9.45 3.71 -4.55
N GLY A 39 8.56 4.71 -4.50
CA GLY A 39 7.14 4.51 -4.80
C GLY A 39 6.86 4.00 -6.20
N LYS A 40 7.77 4.24 -7.15
CA LYS A 40 7.63 3.70 -8.51
C LYS A 40 7.63 2.17 -8.54
N ASN A 41 8.14 1.53 -7.48
CA ASN A 41 8.22 0.08 -7.38
C ASN A 41 7.02 -0.54 -6.64
N LEU A 42 6.13 0.30 -6.07
CA LEU A 42 4.95 -0.18 -5.36
C LEU A 42 4.04 -0.98 -6.29
N PHE A 43 3.66 -2.18 -5.88
CA PHE A 43 2.80 -3.08 -6.65
C PHE A 43 3.27 -3.22 -8.11
N ARG A 44 4.57 -3.22 -8.33
CA ARG A 44 5.17 -3.11 -9.66
C ARG A 44 4.60 -4.10 -10.66
N ASP A 45 4.48 -5.38 -10.25
CA ASP A 45 4.05 -6.44 -11.15
C ASP A 45 2.54 -6.41 -11.42
N TRP A 46 1.77 -5.74 -10.59
CA TRP A 46 0.35 -5.52 -10.84
C TRP A 46 0.07 -4.27 -11.65
N ARG A 47 1.00 -3.31 -11.60
CA ARG A 47 0.82 -2.02 -12.29
C ARG A 47 1.22 -2.06 -13.75
N TYR A 48 2.20 -2.87 -14.12
CA TYR A 48 2.80 -2.81 -15.44
C TYR A 48 2.90 -4.17 -16.12
N GLU A 49 2.67 -4.20 -17.45
CA GLU A 49 2.94 -5.37 -18.27
C GLU A 49 4.44 -5.49 -18.50
N ASN A 50 4.99 -6.68 -18.29
CA ASN A 50 6.41 -6.97 -18.53
C ASN A 50 7.37 -5.96 -17.89
N ASP A 51 6.99 -5.44 -16.71
CA ASP A 51 7.78 -4.44 -15.98
C ASP A 51 8.04 -3.14 -16.77
N ASP A 52 7.17 -2.83 -17.72
CA ASP A 52 7.31 -1.67 -18.61
C ASP A 52 6.38 -0.54 -18.18
N GLU A 53 6.96 0.55 -17.67
CA GLU A 53 6.20 1.70 -17.17
C GLU A 53 5.38 2.38 -18.27
N SER A 54 5.73 2.21 -19.53
CA SER A 54 4.96 2.76 -20.63
C SER A 54 3.74 1.89 -20.99
N ASN A 55 3.60 0.72 -20.34
CA ASN A 55 2.53 -0.22 -20.61
C ASN A 55 1.79 -0.62 -19.34
N PRO A 56 1.01 0.31 -18.74
CA PRO A 56 0.28 0.03 -17.50
C PRO A 56 -0.84 -0.99 -17.74
N LYS A 57 -1.03 -1.89 -16.78
CA LYS A 57 -2.11 -2.87 -16.84
C LYS A 57 -3.45 -2.20 -16.67
N ALA A 58 -4.35 -2.44 -17.62
CA ALA A 58 -5.73 -1.96 -17.52
C ALA A 58 -6.44 -2.68 -16.36
N GLY A 59 -7.29 -1.95 -15.63
CA GLY A 59 -8.10 -2.54 -14.57
C GLY A 59 -7.48 -2.58 -13.20
N PHE A 60 -6.18 -2.28 -13.07
CA PHE A 60 -5.60 -2.19 -11.74
C PHE A 60 -5.93 -0.82 -11.12
N VAL A 61 -6.40 -0.82 -9.87
CA VAL A 61 -6.98 0.38 -9.24
C VAL A 61 -6.01 1.56 -9.16
N LEU A 62 -4.70 1.31 -8.92
CA LEU A 62 -3.71 2.38 -8.86
C LEU A 62 -3.45 3.01 -10.23
N ASN A 63 -3.81 2.34 -11.31
CA ASN A 63 -3.67 2.88 -12.66
C ASN A 63 -4.93 3.62 -13.13
N ASP A 64 -5.98 3.63 -12.32
CA ASP A 64 -7.24 4.28 -12.64
C ASP A 64 -7.26 5.69 -12.05
N ASN A 65 -7.29 6.70 -12.92
CA ASN A 65 -7.27 8.10 -12.50
C ASN A 65 -8.51 8.53 -11.72
N ASN A 66 -9.56 7.72 -11.70
CA ASN A 66 -10.75 8.00 -10.88
C ASN A 66 -10.51 7.72 -9.40
N PHE A 67 -9.45 6.97 -9.07
CA PHE A 67 -9.11 6.63 -7.69
C PHE A 67 -7.78 7.26 -7.33
N THR A 68 -7.83 8.39 -6.64
CA THR A 68 -6.64 9.09 -6.16
C THR A 68 -6.82 9.43 -4.70
N GLY A 69 -5.73 9.63 -4.00
CA GLY A 69 -5.76 10.03 -2.61
C GLY A 69 -4.58 9.48 -1.83
N SER A 70 -4.50 9.87 -0.57
CA SER A 70 -3.39 9.51 0.31
C SER A 70 -3.73 8.38 1.29
N ILE A 71 -4.89 7.73 1.11
CA ILE A 71 -5.32 6.62 1.95
C ILE A 71 -5.52 5.39 1.05
N LEU A 72 -4.82 4.31 1.38
CA LEU A 72 -5.01 3.02 0.73
C LEU A 72 -5.92 2.17 1.61
N VAL A 73 -7.01 1.66 1.06
CA VAL A 73 -7.92 0.77 1.78
C VAL A 73 -7.79 -0.62 1.18
N ALA A 74 -7.34 -1.57 1.97
CA ALA A 74 -7.12 -2.95 1.53
C ALA A 74 -7.99 -3.92 2.31
N ALA A 75 -8.28 -5.07 1.70
CA ALA A 75 -9.02 -6.12 2.38
C ALA A 75 -8.14 -6.82 3.41
N LYS A 76 -8.69 -7.80 4.11
CA LYS A 76 -8.10 -8.47 5.27
C LYS A 76 -6.69 -8.99 5.04
N ASN A 77 -5.87 -8.91 6.07
CA ASN A 77 -4.53 -9.49 6.14
C ASN A 77 -3.53 -8.85 5.19
N PHE A 78 -3.42 -7.53 5.29
CA PHE A 78 -2.47 -6.76 4.48
C PHE A 78 -1.06 -6.84 5.06
N GLY A 79 -0.06 -7.02 4.19
CA GLY A 79 1.34 -7.02 4.57
C GLY A 79 1.84 -8.34 5.12
N CYS A 80 1.13 -9.45 4.84
CA CYS A 80 1.59 -10.78 5.27
C CYS A 80 2.85 -11.20 4.50
N GLY A 81 3.48 -12.28 4.95
CA GLY A 81 4.71 -12.79 4.33
C GLY A 81 5.96 -12.27 5.01
N SER A 82 7.07 -12.23 4.27
CA SER A 82 8.38 -11.86 4.80
C SER A 82 8.44 -10.42 5.27
N SER A 83 9.21 -10.17 6.33
CA SER A 83 9.42 -8.81 6.82
C SER A 83 10.26 -8.01 5.83
N ARG A 84 9.67 -6.91 5.30
CA ARG A 84 10.36 -6.03 4.34
C ARG A 84 10.04 -4.58 4.66
N GLU A 85 11.00 -3.88 5.22
CA GLU A 85 10.85 -2.45 5.47
C GLU A 85 10.61 -1.69 4.16
N HIS A 86 11.17 -2.20 3.06
CA HIS A 86 10.98 -1.64 1.72
C HIS A 86 9.50 -1.54 1.31
N ALA A 87 8.65 -2.42 1.82
CA ALA A 87 7.21 -2.34 1.55
C ALA A 87 6.63 -1.03 2.08
N ALA A 88 6.98 -0.67 3.32
CA ALA A 88 6.52 0.60 3.90
C ALA A 88 7.11 1.81 3.15
N TRP A 89 8.37 1.72 2.74
CA TRP A 89 9.00 2.78 1.93
C TRP A 89 8.23 3.03 0.64
N ALA A 90 7.89 1.94 -0.06
CA ALA A 90 7.20 2.06 -1.36
C ALA A 90 5.82 2.71 -1.19
N ILE A 91 5.06 2.28 -0.19
CA ILE A 91 3.73 2.81 0.07
C ILE A 91 3.80 4.30 0.41
N ASP A 92 4.70 4.66 1.33
CA ASP A 92 4.85 6.06 1.77
C ASP A 92 5.34 6.96 0.64
N ASP A 93 6.36 6.52 -0.09
CA ASP A 93 6.92 7.33 -1.19
C ASP A 93 5.94 7.49 -2.35
N TYR A 94 5.08 6.50 -2.58
CA TYR A 94 4.04 6.61 -3.61
C TYR A 94 3.05 7.73 -3.30
N GLY A 95 2.86 8.04 -2.03
CA GLY A 95 1.98 9.13 -1.59
C GLY A 95 0.91 8.74 -0.59
N PHE A 96 0.86 7.46 -0.20
CA PHE A 96 -0.08 7.03 0.82
C PHE A 96 0.45 7.38 2.20
N LYS A 97 -0.38 8.02 3.02
CA LYS A 97 -0.05 8.37 4.41
C LYS A 97 -0.68 7.41 5.40
N ALA A 98 -1.72 6.69 4.98
CA ALA A 98 -2.39 5.70 5.81
C ALA A 98 -2.81 4.50 4.97
N VAL A 99 -2.84 3.34 5.59
CA VAL A 99 -3.40 2.12 5.04
C VAL A 99 -4.48 1.64 5.99
N VAL A 100 -5.67 1.37 5.48
CA VAL A 100 -6.81 0.89 6.27
C VAL A 100 -7.09 -0.56 5.88
N SER A 101 -7.24 -1.42 6.86
CA SER A 101 -7.59 -2.83 6.65
C SER A 101 -8.27 -3.37 7.90
N SER A 102 -8.89 -4.53 7.79
CA SER A 102 -9.47 -5.19 8.97
C SER A 102 -8.45 -6.01 9.76
N PHE A 103 -7.29 -6.30 9.18
CA PHE A 103 -6.21 -7.00 9.86
C PHE A 103 -4.89 -6.75 9.14
N PHE A 104 -3.83 -6.50 9.92
CA PHE A 104 -2.46 -6.35 9.43
C PHE A 104 -1.57 -7.40 10.08
N ALA A 105 -0.60 -7.91 9.33
CA ALA A 105 0.48 -8.70 9.93
C ALA A 105 1.31 -7.80 10.86
N ASP A 106 1.70 -8.33 12.03
CA ASP A 106 2.36 -7.54 13.08
C ASP A 106 3.65 -6.88 12.60
N ILE A 107 4.45 -7.60 11.84
CA ILE A 107 5.75 -7.09 11.38
C ILE A 107 5.54 -5.93 10.40
N PHE A 108 4.58 -6.07 9.49
CA PHE A 108 4.25 -4.97 8.57
C PHE A 108 3.78 -3.74 9.35
N LYS A 109 2.91 -3.94 10.33
CA LYS A 109 2.37 -2.85 11.14
C LYS A 109 3.48 -2.07 11.83
N ASN A 110 4.45 -2.79 12.41
CA ASN A 110 5.59 -2.15 13.07
C ASN A 110 6.49 -1.41 12.08
N ASN A 111 6.77 -2.00 10.93
CA ASN A 111 7.57 -1.35 9.90
C ASN A 111 6.88 -0.08 9.37
N ALA A 112 5.57 -0.13 9.21
CA ALA A 112 4.79 1.02 8.75
C ALA A 112 4.92 2.18 9.74
N LEU A 113 4.68 1.91 11.03
CA LEU A 113 4.78 2.93 12.06
C LEU A 113 6.18 3.53 12.14
N ASN A 114 7.22 2.70 12.03
CA ASN A 114 8.61 3.16 12.08
C ASN A 114 8.99 4.03 10.90
N ASN A 115 8.22 3.99 9.82
CA ASN A 115 8.51 4.74 8.59
C ASN A 115 7.48 5.82 8.28
N GLY A 116 6.67 6.20 9.26
CA GLY A 116 5.73 7.31 9.12
C GLY A 116 4.46 6.97 8.36
N LEU A 117 4.20 5.70 8.09
CA LEU A 117 2.97 5.22 7.46
C LEU A 117 2.02 4.74 8.55
N LEU A 118 0.79 5.26 8.55
CA LEU A 118 -0.19 4.95 9.59
C LEU A 118 -1.03 3.73 9.20
N PRO A 119 -0.90 2.58 9.91
CA PRO A 119 -1.81 1.46 9.72
C PRO A 119 -3.04 1.66 10.60
N VAL A 120 -4.23 1.60 9.99
CA VAL A 120 -5.50 1.79 10.71
C VAL A 120 -6.32 0.51 10.59
N THR A 121 -6.57 -0.14 11.72
CA THR A 121 -7.38 -1.34 11.76
C THR A 121 -8.84 -0.98 12.03
N VAL A 122 -9.74 -1.48 11.21
CA VAL A 122 -11.18 -1.27 11.34
C VAL A 122 -11.89 -2.62 11.38
N SER A 123 -13.16 -2.64 11.80
CA SER A 123 -13.94 -3.87 11.76
C SER A 123 -14.18 -4.29 10.31
N GLU A 124 -14.42 -5.58 10.12
CA GLU A 124 -14.73 -6.09 8.77
C GLU A 124 -16.01 -5.44 8.22
N ASP A 125 -17.02 -5.24 9.08
CA ASP A 125 -18.26 -4.59 8.66
C ASP A 125 -18.01 -3.17 8.16
N PHE A 126 -17.18 -2.41 8.88
CA PHE A 126 -16.84 -1.04 8.49
C PHE A 126 -16.05 -1.04 7.18
N LEU A 127 -15.11 -1.97 7.03
CA LEU A 127 -14.32 -2.10 5.81
C LEU A 127 -15.21 -2.34 4.60
N GLN A 128 -16.19 -3.24 4.71
CA GLN A 128 -17.12 -3.51 3.62
C GLN A 128 -17.96 -2.29 3.26
N LYS A 129 -18.35 -1.49 4.25
CA LYS A 129 -19.05 -0.23 3.99
C LYS A 129 -18.19 0.75 3.19
N ILE A 130 -16.89 0.81 3.49
CA ILE A 130 -15.97 1.66 2.73
C ILE A 130 -15.93 1.20 1.27
N PHE A 131 -15.82 -0.10 1.01
CA PHE A 131 -15.75 -0.63 -0.35
C PHE A 131 -17.04 -0.42 -1.16
N GLN A 132 -18.16 -0.17 -0.49
CA GLN A 132 -19.43 0.07 -1.15
C GLN A 132 -19.66 1.54 -1.54
N GLN A 133 -18.75 2.41 -1.22
CA GLN A 133 -18.87 3.85 -1.51
C GLN A 133 -18.78 4.16 -3.01
#